data_30288d0fa2fc90f1081020d2f3ab8527
#
_entry.id   30288d0fa2fc90f1081020d2f3ab8527
#
_cell.length_a   1.000
_cell.length_b   1.000
_cell.length_c   1.000
_cell.angle_alpha   90.00
_cell.angle_beta   90.00
_cell.angle_gamma   90.00
#
_symmetry.space_group_name_H-M   'P 1'
#
loop_
_entity.id
_entity.type
_entity.pdbx_description
1 polymer ?
#
loop_
_entity_poly.entity_id
_entity_poly.type
_entity_poly.pdbx_seq_one_letter_code
_entity_poly.pdbx_strand_id
1 'polypeptide(L)'
;MYKDKQNKAIEFSKNVDPIKFELIRNSLFSLVNEMALSLVRSSYSGILRDNMDFSTGIADASGEMVAQGLSLPLQFGPMPDAISAVFGRWYNKMNEGDVFILNDPFEGGTHLPDVFFIKPIFVKKKLFCFVCACGHQIDVGGRVAGSNASDSKEVFAEGIRIPPLKLIEAGQRNETLFSIIEKNVRLPVNLFGDFRAHLTALQTGEKGIYELIQKYNSTELEKYFKELLDHAERITRNAITKIPDGNYKFTDYMDCDGVEITKVTIKVEVRIKGDSVTVDTSGSSPQVQGAINSTYSMTKAVSYFAIRSIIQEDMPNNGGFFRPIKVISEEGSIMQSVLPAASGARGVTLLRLGDAVLGALSKAVPDRVSAANEGGPTLYSFGGYDHLQNPFIFVEIFGGSWGGRPNKDGVDGISHPLCNQRNIPIEFIEMEYPIRVLGYGYVPDSGGAGQYRGGLALFREFQYIGKTPCQLQIRSDRSVTPPYGLNKGESGSLSKNILNPGTTIEKILPPMVTFKLEPNQVVKFIIPGAGGWGNPENRKIDNILYDLKNGLLTKDYVKRKYKNI
;
A
#
# COMPACT_ATOMS: atom_id res chain seq x y z
N MET A 1 -0.48 -20.99 30.82
CA MET A 1 0.27 -22.26 30.65
C MET A 1 0.03 -22.74 29.21
N TYR A 2 0.81 -22.28 28.26
CA TYR A 2 0.80 -22.82 26.89
C TYR A 2 1.73 -24.03 26.89
N LYS A 3 1.18 -25.22 26.77
CA LYS A 3 1.94 -26.44 26.55
C LYS A 3 2.61 -26.32 25.18
N ASP A 4 3.92 -26.51 25.16
CA ASP A 4 4.73 -26.75 23.97
C ASP A 4 4.06 -27.80 23.07
N LYS A 5 3.33 -27.36 22.05
CA LYS A 5 3.05 -28.19 20.89
C LYS A 5 4.32 -28.14 20.04
N GLN A 6 5.09 -29.21 20.09
CA GLN A 6 6.30 -29.44 19.34
C GLN A 6 6.19 -28.89 17.92
N ASN A 7 7.13 -28.02 17.54
CA ASN A 7 7.40 -27.65 16.15
C ASN A 7 7.69 -28.97 15.39
N LYS A 8 6.67 -29.55 14.77
CA LYS A 8 6.93 -30.55 13.71
C LYS A 8 7.70 -29.80 12.63
N ALA A 9 8.94 -30.20 12.40
CA ALA A 9 9.72 -29.72 11.28
C ALA A 9 8.83 -29.84 10.03
N ILE A 10 8.67 -28.73 9.30
CA ILE A 10 7.85 -28.73 8.09
C ILE A 10 8.69 -29.44 7.04
N GLU A 11 8.37 -30.70 6.80
CA GLU A 11 9.10 -31.55 5.89
C GLU A 11 8.95 -31.07 4.44
N PHE A 12 10.04 -31.11 3.70
CA PHE A 12 10.02 -30.92 2.25
C PHE A 12 9.35 -32.10 1.56
N SER A 13 8.80 -31.86 0.37
CA SER A 13 8.24 -32.92 -0.45
C SER A 13 9.33 -33.96 -0.77
N LYS A 14 8.95 -35.25 -0.92
CA LYS A 14 9.87 -36.30 -1.33
C LYS A 14 10.62 -35.90 -2.59
N ASN A 15 11.94 -36.07 -2.61
CA ASN A 15 12.85 -35.70 -3.70
C ASN A 15 13.20 -34.22 -3.84
N VAL A 16 12.92 -33.36 -2.84
CA VAL A 16 13.43 -32.00 -2.78
C VAL A 16 14.72 -31.96 -1.98
N ASP A 17 15.78 -31.42 -2.58
CA ASP A 17 17.04 -31.16 -1.88
C ASP A 17 16.89 -29.82 -1.11
N PRO A 18 16.96 -29.81 0.23
CA PRO A 18 16.82 -28.60 1.03
C PRO A 18 17.87 -27.52 0.72
N ILE A 19 19.10 -27.94 0.35
CA ILE A 19 20.16 -26.98 0.01
C ILE A 19 19.83 -26.28 -1.30
N LYS A 20 19.42 -27.02 -2.32
CA LYS A 20 19.00 -26.44 -3.59
C LYS A 20 17.74 -25.56 -3.42
N PHE A 21 16.80 -25.97 -2.56
CA PHE A 21 15.62 -25.17 -2.25
C PHE A 21 16.03 -23.79 -1.75
N GLU A 22 16.91 -23.71 -0.76
CA GLU A 22 17.38 -22.44 -0.21
C GLU A 22 18.19 -21.63 -1.23
N LEU A 23 19.01 -22.27 -2.05
CA LEU A 23 19.77 -21.59 -3.10
C LEU A 23 18.85 -20.98 -4.16
N ILE A 24 17.81 -21.70 -4.61
CA ILE A 24 16.85 -21.21 -5.59
C ILE A 24 15.97 -20.11 -4.97
N ARG A 25 15.47 -20.31 -3.73
CA ARG A 25 14.71 -19.29 -2.99
C ARG A 25 15.48 -17.96 -2.91
N ASN A 26 16.72 -18.02 -2.47
CA ASN A 26 17.54 -16.82 -2.30
C ASN A 26 17.93 -16.20 -3.65
N SER A 27 18.16 -17.01 -4.69
CA SER A 27 18.42 -16.49 -6.05
C SER A 27 17.22 -15.75 -6.62
N LEU A 28 16.00 -16.28 -6.45
CA LEU A 28 14.76 -15.62 -6.87
C LEU A 28 14.52 -14.32 -6.08
N PHE A 29 14.75 -14.35 -4.75
CA PHE A 29 14.64 -13.18 -3.91
C PHE A 29 15.64 -12.07 -4.30
N SER A 30 16.89 -12.45 -4.58
CA SER A 30 17.90 -11.51 -5.09
C SER A 30 17.50 -10.94 -6.45
N LEU A 31 16.99 -11.77 -7.35
CA LEU A 31 16.57 -11.34 -8.68
C LEU A 31 15.43 -10.31 -8.64
N VAL A 32 14.38 -10.54 -7.84
CA VAL A 32 13.29 -9.57 -7.72
C VAL A 32 13.74 -8.27 -7.06
N ASN A 33 14.74 -8.32 -6.17
CA ASN A 33 15.35 -7.11 -5.61
C ASN A 33 16.23 -6.37 -6.63
N GLU A 34 16.94 -7.08 -7.51
CA GLU A 34 17.66 -6.46 -8.62
C GLU A 34 16.71 -5.79 -9.61
N MET A 35 15.56 -6.40 -9.91
CA MET A 35 14.49 -5.77 -10.68
C MET A 35 14.05 -4.46 -10.02
N ALA A 36 13.79 -4.46 -8.71
CA ALA A 36 13.40 -3.29 -7.94
C ALA A 36 14.47 -2.18 -8.00
N LEU A 37 15.74 -2.53 -7.80
CA LEU A 37 16.84 -1.56 -7.84
C LEU A 37 17.05 -0.99 -9.25
N SER A 38 16.90 -1.79 -10.31
CA SER A 38 17.02 -1.31 -11.68
C SER A 38 15.89 -0.33 -12.03
N LEU A 39 14.67 -0.57 -11.52
CA LEU A 39 13.54 0.34 -11.66
C LEU A 39 13.83 1.68 -10.98
N VAL A 40 14.21 1.69 -9.70
CA VAL A 40 14.50 2.92 -8.95
C VAL A 40 15.59 3.76 -9.64
N ARG A 41 16.69 3.11 -10.05
CA ARG A 41 17.84 3.81 -10.67
C ARG A 41 17.54 4.42 -12.03
N SER A 42 16.54 3.93 -12.74
CA SER A 42 16.16 4.40 -14.07
C SER A 42 14.86 5.21 -14.10
N SER A 43 14.17 5.36 -12.96
CA SER A 43 12.93 6.13 -12.85
C SER A 43 13.15 7.63 -12.98
N TYR A 44 12.17 8.28 -13.59
CA TYR A 44 12.15 9.73 -13.81
C TYR A 44 11.38 10.47 -12.73
N SER A 45 10.25 9.92 -12.29
CA SER A 45 9.40 10.55 -11.28
C SER A 45 9.90 10.30 -9.85
N GLY A 46 9.72 11.31 -8.98
CA GLY A 46 10.01 11.19 -7.55
C GLY A 46 9.15 10.14 -6.84
N ILE A 47 7.95 9.85 -7.37
CA ILE A 47 7.06 8.87 -6.75
C ILE A 47 7.63 7.44 -6.85
N LEU A 48 8.27 7.08 -7.94
CA LEU A 48 8.95 5.79 -8.08
C LEU A 48 10.36 5.81 -7.47
N ARG A 49 11.13 6.88 -7.71
CA ARG A 49 12.53 6.96 -7.32
C ARG A 49 12.72 7.19 -5.83
N ASP A 50 12.00 8.16 -5.25
CA ASP A 50 12.22 8.65 -3.88
C ASP A 50 11.17 8.13 -2.91
N ASN A 51 9.90 8.10 -3.31
CA ASN A 51 8.79 7.57 -2.51
C ASN A 51 8.72 6.04 -2.54
N MET A 52 9.29 5.39 -3.59
CA MET A 52 9.35 3.94 -3.79
C MET A 52 7.96 3.27 -3.93
N ASP A 53 7.02 3.94 -4.61
CA ASP A 53 5.67 3.44 -4.82
C ASP A 53 5.59 2.47 -6.02
N PHE A 54 6.16 1.28 -5.85
CA PHE A 54 6.18 0.24 -6.86
C PHE A 54 6.32 -1.16 -6.25
N SER A 55 6.14 -2.19 -7.08
CA SER A 55 6.35 -3.60 -6.74
C SER A 55 6.93 -4.37 -7.91
N THR A 56 7.75 -5.39 -7.61
CA THR A 56 8.31 -6.34 -8.58
C THR A 56 8.06 -7.78 -8.13
N GLY A 57 7.89 -8.68 -9.07
CA GLY A 57 7.62 -10.08 -8.74
C GLY A 57 7.83 -11.05 -9.90
N ILE A 58 7.85 -12.32 -9.56
CA ILE A 58 7.91 -13.45 -10.50
C ILE A 58 6.73 -14.36 -10.17
N ALA A 59 5.95 -14.73 -11.21
CA ALA A 59 4.88 -15.72 -11.12
C ALA A 59 5.21 -16.94 -11.97
N ASP A 60 4.68 -18.10 -11.59
CA ASP A 60 4.79 -19.30 -12.40
C ASP A 60 3.91 -19.22 -13.67
N ALA A 61 3.91 -20.26 -14.48
CA ALA A 61 3.12 -20.32 -15.70
C ALA A 61 1.60 -20.32 -15.45
N SER A 62 1.13 -20.59 -14.24
CA SER A 62 -0.28 -20.50 -13.86
C SER A 62 -0.69 -19.12 -13.37
N GLY A 63 0.28 -18.24 -13.12
CA GLY A 63 0.07 -16.89 -12.57
C GLY A 63 0.16 -16.82 -11.04
N GLU A 64 0.51 -17.92 -10.33
CA GLU A 64 0.80 -17.84 -8.90
C GLU A 64 2.15 -17.18 -8.64
N MET A 65 2.17 -16.21 -7.73
CA MET A 65 3.39 -15.48 -7.39
C MET A 65 4.39 -16.36 -6.65
N VAL A 66 5.56 -16.59 -7.24
CA VAL A 66 6.65 -17.42 -6.68
C VAL A 66 7.58 -16.59 -5.81
N ALA A 67 7.86 -15.35 -6.22
CA ALA A 67 8.77 -14.46 -5.50
C ALA A 67 8.30 -12.99 -5.59
N GLN A 68 8.57 -12.26 -4.50
CA GLN A 68 8.28 -10.84 -4.35
C GLN A 68 9.54 -10.09 -3.97
N GLY A 69 9.78 -8.93 -4.61
CA GLY A 69 10.86 -8.00 -4.29
C GLY A 69 10.52 -7.00 -3.20
N LEU A 70 11.36 -5.97 -3.05
CA LEU A 70 11.05 -4.76 -2.31
C LEU A 70 9.77 -4.16 -2.88
N SER A 71 8.71 -4.12 -2.06
CA SER A 71 7.37 -3.97 -2.60
C SER A 71 6.42 -3.30 -1.63
N LEU A 72 5.45 -2.60 -2.21
CA LEU A 72 4.22 -2.26 -1.53
C LEU A 72 3.33 -3.50 -1.43
N PRO A 73 2.93 -3.95 -0.24
CA PRO A 73 1.99 -5.07 -0.10
C PRO A 73 0.68 -4.85 -0.86
N LEU A 74 0.23 -3.60 -0.97
CA LEU A 74 -0.97 -3.21 -1.70
C LEU A 74 -0.89 -3.48 -3.21
N GLN A 75 0.28 -3.43 -3.83
CA GLN A 75 0.44 -3.66 -5.27
C GLN A 75 0.79 -5.11 -5.59
N PHE A 76 1.43 -5.81 -4.67
CA PHE A 76 1.80 -7.22 -4.86
C PHE A 76 0.59 -8.16 -4.82
N GLY A 77 -0.32 -7.95 -3.87
CA GLY A 77 -1.52 -8.78 -3.73
C GLY A 77 -2.40 -8.86 -4.97
N PRO A 78 -2.58 -7.78 -5.76
CA PRO A 78 -3.35 -7.78 -7.00
C PRO A 78 -2.61 -8.36 -8.23
N MET A 79 -1.30 -8.60 -8.19
CA MET A 79 -0.56 -9.13 -9.36
C MET A 79 -1.17 -10.41 -9.95
N PRO A 80 -1.62 -11.42 -9.16
CA PRO A 80 -2.30 -12.59 -9.70
C PRO A 80 -3.57 -12.23 -10.48
N ASP A 81 -4.35 -11.24 -10.02
CA ASP A 81 -5.57 -10.81 -10.71
C ASP A 81 -5.22 -10.10 -12.03
N ALA A 82 -4.16 -9.29 -12.05
CA ALA A 82 -3.65 -8.65 -13.26
C ALA A 82 -3.16 -9.69 -14.29
N ILE A 83 -2.44 -10.73 -13.87
CA ILE A 83 -2.02 -11.83 -14.73
C ILE A 83 -3.26 -12.59 -15.23
N SER A 84 -4.23 -12.88 -14.37
CA SER A 84 -5.49 -13.54 -14.75
C SER A 84 -6.26 -12.75 -15.81
N ALA A 85 -6.30 -11.42 -15.71
CA ALA A 85 -6.92 -10.56 -16.72
C ALA A 85 -6.17 -10.64 -18.07
N VAL A 86 -4.84 -10.68 -18.05
CA VAL A 86 -4.02 -10.92 -19.25
C VAL A 86 -4.31 -12.31 -19.83
N PHE A 87 -4.42 -13.35 -19.01
CA PHE A 87 -4.80 -14.69 -19.45
C PHE A 87 -6.18 -14.72 -20.12
N GLY A 88 -7.18 -14.13 -19.49
CA GLY A 88 -8.54 -14.10 -20.01
C GLY A 88 -8.64 -13.54 -21.44
N ARG A 89 -7.76 -12.60 -21.79
CA ARG A 89 -7.76 -11.94 -23.10
C ARG A 89 -6.75 -12.51 -24.10
N TRP A 90 -5.59 -13.02 -23.62
CA TRP A 90 -4.43 -13.26 -24.48
C TRP A 90 -3.81 -14.66 -24.37
N TYR A 91 -4.34 -15.59 -23.57
CA TYR A 91 -3.71 -16.88 -23.27
C TYR A 91 -3.10 -17.59 -24.49
N ASN A 92 -3.88 -17.79 -25.55
CA ASN A 92 -3.44 -18.45 -26.79
C ASN A 92 -2.79 -17.50 -27.81
N LYS A 93 -2.56 -16.24 -27.45
CA LYS A 93 -2.01 -15.19 -28.33
C LYS A 93 -0.80 -14.49 -27.75
N MET A 94 -0.20 -15.08 -26.69
CA MET A 94 1.04 -14.62 -26.11
C MET A 94 2.22 -15.13 -26.93
N ASN A 95 3.17 -14.24 -27.20
CA ASN A 95 4.39 -14.57 -27.94
C ASN A 95 5.62 -14.21 -27.11
N GLU A 96 6.77 -14.82 -27.45
CA GLU A 96 8.06 -14.40 -26.95
C GLU A 96 8.32 -12.93 -27.34
N GLY A 97 8.79 -12.12 -26.40
CA GLY A 97 9.01 -10.68 -26.60
C GLY A 97 7.80 -9.79 -26.33
N ASP A 98 6.63 -10.35 -26.02
CA ASP A 98 5.47 -9.55 -25.59
C ASP A 98 5.70 -8.92 -24.22
N VAL A 99 5.17 -7.71 -24.03
CA VAL A 99 4.97 -7.10 -22.71
C VAL A 99 3.55 -6.55 -22.66
N PHE A 100 2.81 -6.99 -21.66
CA PHE A 100 1.44 -6.52 -21.41
C PHE A 100 1.43 -5.35 -20.45
N ILE A 101 0.45 -4.47 -20.65
CA ILE A 101 0.15 -3.31 -19.79
C ILE A 101 -1.33 -3.31 -19.44
N LEU A 102 -1.66 -2.92 -18.20
CA LEU A 102 -3.03 -2.64 -17.77
C LEU A 102 -3.04 -1.76 -16.53
N ASN A 103 -4.15 -1.04 -16.32
CA ASN A 103 -4.42 -0.31 -15.09
C ASN A 103 -5.90 -0.28 -14.71
N ASP A 104 -6.80 -0.85 -15.51
CA ASP A 104 -8.24 -0.79 -15.27
C ASP A 104 -8.61 -1.51 -13.95
N PRO A 105 -9.18 -0.80 -12.94
CA PRO A 105 -9.53 -1.40 -11.65
C PRO A 105 -10.53 -2.54 -11.74
N PHE A 106 -11.35 -2.57 -12.80
CA PHE A 106 -12.40 -3.56 -13.02
C PHE A 106 -11.96 -4.70 -13.96
N GLU A 107 -10.72 -4.60 -14.48
CA GLU A 107 -10.11 -5.63 -15.33
C GLU A 107 -8.72 -6.05 -14.79
N GLY A 108 -8.61 -6.28 -13.49
CA GLY A 108 -7.39 -6.80 -12.85
C GLY A 108 -6.43 -5.75 -12.30
N GLY A 109 -6.70 -4.45 -12.52
CA GLY A 109 -5.95 -3.36 -11.92
C GLY A 109 -6.40 -3.02 -10.49
N THR A 110 -5.91 -1.89 -9.99
CA THR A 110 -6.18 -1.42 -8.62
C THR A 110 -6.81 -0.03 -8.59
N HIS A 111 -6.19 0.94 -9.18
CA HIS A 111 -6.65 2.27 -9.58
C HIS A 111 -5.81 2.75 -10.77
N LEU A 112 -6.28 3.76 -11.47
CA LEU A 112 -5.66 4.10 -12.74
C LEU A 112 -4.17 4.49 -12.67
N PRO A 113 -3.67 5.20 -11.65
CA PRO A 113 -2.23 5.48 -11.54
C PRO A 113 -1.34 4.25 -11.34
N ASP A 114 -1.84 3.14 -10.77
CA ASP A 114 -1.07 1.89 -10.66
C ASP A 114 -1.08 1.16 -12.00
N VAL A 115 0.02 1.24 -12.73
CA VAL A 115 0.16 0.58 -14.03
C VAL A 115 0.96 -0.70 -13.87
N PHE A 116 0.37 -1.82 -14.31
CA PHE A 116 0.98 -3.14 -14.30
C PHE A 116 1.68 -3.42 -15.63
N PHE A 117 2.87 -3.98 -15.53
CA PHE A 117 3.69 -4.46 -16.65
C PHE A 117 3.97 -5.94 -16.44
N ILE A 118 3.59 -6.79 -17.39
CA ILE A 118 3.66 -8.24 -17.28
C ILE A 118 4.35 -8.79 -18.52
N LYS A 119 5.46 -9.50 -18.32
CA LYS A 119 6.22 -10.11 -19.41
C LYS A 119 6.21 -11.62 -19.27
N PRO A 120 5.64 -12.38 -20.23
CA PRO A 120 5.71 -13.82 -20.27
C PRO A 120 7.13 -14.25 -20.71
N ILE A 121 7.67 -15.25 -20.04
CA ILE A 121 8.96 -15.88 -20.35
C ILE A 121 8.70 -17.25 -20.95
N PHE A 122 9.28 -17.52 -22.10
CA PHE A 122 9.10 -18.78 -22.81
C PHE A 122 10.39 -19.62 -22.81
N VAL A 123 10.24 -20.93 -22.71
CA VAL A 123 11.30 -21.91 -22.89
C VAL A 123 10.85 -22.92 -23.94
N LYS A 124 11.60 -23.05 -25.03
CA LYS A 124 11.24 -23.93 -26.14
C LYS A 124 9.78 -23.74 -26.61
N LYS A 125 9.36 -22.50 -26.75
CA LYS A 125 7.98 -22.08 -27.14
C LYS A 125 6.89 -22.44 -26.12
N LYS A 126 7.21 -22.95 -24.93
CA LYS A 126 6.26 -23.17 -23.84
C LYS A 126 6.37 -22.01 -22.85
N LEU A 127 5.24 -21.46 -22.44
CA LEU A 127 5.20 -20.48 -21.35
C LEU A 127 5.79 -21.12 -20.09
N PHE A 128 6.78 -20.47 -19.50
CA PHE A 128 7.50 -20.95 -18.32
C PHE A 128 7.12 -20.18 -17.05
N CYS A 129 7.14 -18.86 -17.11
CA CYS A 129 6.81 -17.98 -15.99
C CYS A 129 6.49 -16.57 -16.47
N PHE A 130 6.16 -15.68 -15.52
CA PHE A 130 6.02 -14.24 -15.77
C PHE A 130 6.99 -13.48 -14.89
N VAL A 131 7.56 -12.40 -15.43
CA VAL A 131 8.18 -11.34 -14.66
C VAL A 131 7.25 -10.13 -14.67
N CYS A 132 7.01 -9.54 -13.50
CA CYS A 132 5.98 -8.53 -13.31
C CYS A 132 6.55 -7.30 -12.58
N ALA A 133 6.04 -6.14 -12.94
CA ALA A 133 6.25 -4.90 -12.20
C ALA A 133 4.94 -4.11 -12.17
N CYS A 134 4.72 -3.38 -11.08
CA CYS A 134 3.64 -2.41 -10.96
C CYS A 134 4.20 -1.15 -10.33
N GLY A 135 3.75 0.02 -10.76
CA GLY A 135 4.19 1.27 -10.14
C GLY A 135 3.17 2.39 -10.32
N HIS A 136 3.09 3.22 -9.29
CA HIS A 136 2.23 4.40 -9.28
C HIS A 136 2.81 5.47 -10.21
N GLN A 137 2.09 5.82 -11.26
CA GLN A 137 2.51 6.83 -12.22
C GLN A 137 2.20 8.23 -11.72
N ILE A 138 3.05 9.20 -12.07
CA ILE A 138 2.91 10.59 -11.64
C ILE A 138 1.61 11.24 -12.12
N ASP A 139 1.12 10.85 -13.30
CA ASP A 139 -0.12 11.34 -13.90
C ASP A 139 -0.59 10.37 -15.00
N VAL A 140 -1.85 10.02 -14.99
CA VAL A 140 -2.51 9.23 -16.04
C VAL A 140 -3.70 9.97 -16.66
N GLY A 141 -3.68 11.31 -16.56
CA GLY A 141 -4.73 12.18 -17.07
C GLY A 141 -5.87 12.42 -16.08
N GLY A 142 -7.08 12.51 -16.57
CA GLY A 142 -8.25 12.81 -15.75
C GLY A 142 -8.39 14.30 -15.38
N ARG A 143 -9.35 14.59 -14.48
CA ARG A 143 -9.75 15.97 -14.18
C ARG A 143 -8.76 16.76 -13.30
N VAL A 144 -7.88 16.09 -12.57
CA VAL A 144 -6.88 16.71 -11.69
C VAL A 144 -5.47 16.26 -12.01
N ALA A 145 -4.49 17.11 -11.74
CA ALA A 145 -3.09 16.78 -11.80
C ALA A 145 -2.74 15.70 -10.75
N GLY A 146 -2.02 14.65 -11.15
CA GLY A 146 -1.71 13.50 -10.29
C GLY A 146 -2.82 12.45 -10.21
N SER A 147 -3.96 12.65 -10.89
CA SER A 147 -5.01 11.63 -11.12
C SER A 147 -5.64 10.98 -9.86
N ASN A 148 -5.59 11.65 -8.70
CA ASN A 148 -5.98 11.09 -7.39
C ASN A 148 -7.10 11.86 -6.68
N ALA A 149 -8.00 12.53 -7.42
CA ALA A 149 -9.08 13.32 -6.81
C ALA A 149 -10.02 12.46 -5.97
N SER A 150 -10.10 12.72 -4.68
CA SER A 150 -11.01 12.03 -3.76
C SER A 150 -12.49 12.30 -4.03
N ASP A 151 -12.79 13.44 -4.65
CA ASP A 151 -14.11 13.91 -5.02
C ASP A 151 -14.51 13.58 -6.48
N SER A 152 -13.76 12.72 -7.16
CA SER A 152 -14.21 12.10 -8.43
C SER A 152 -15.41 11.18 -8.16
N LYS A 153 -16.44 11.26 -9.01
CA LYS A 153 -17.67 10.48 -8.84
C LYS A 153 -17.73 9.24 -9.72
N GLU A 154 -16.90 9.20 -10.74
CA GLU A 154 -16.81 8.10 -11.70
C GLU A 154 -15.36 7.86 -12.10
N VAL A 155 -15.01 6.61 -12.34
CA VAL A 155 -13.67 6.22 -12.79
C VAL A 155 -13.26 6.92 -14.10
N PHE A 156 -14.21 7.29 -14.95
CA PHE A 156 -13.95 8.02 -16.20
C PHE A 156 -13.35 9.42 -15.99
N ALA A 157 -13.55 10.01 -14.82
CA ALA A 157 -12.95 11.30 -14.46
C ALA A 157 -11.51 11.19 -13.92
N GLU A 158 -11.03 9.96 -13.65
CA GLU A 158 -9.76 9.72 -12.96
C GLU A 158 -8.55 9.58 -13.90
N GLY A 159 -8.78 9.30 -15.19
CA GLY A 159 -7.70 9.21 -16.18
C GLY A 159 -7.94 8.16 -17.26
N ILE A 160 -6.88 7.85 -18.01
CA ILE A 160 -6.93 6.84 -19.05
C ILE A 160 -7.06 5.45 -18.44
N ARG A 161 -8.07 4.69 -18.90
CA ARG A 161 -8.27 3.29 -18.55
C ARG A 161 -7.64 2.40 -19.61
N ILE A 162 -6.70 1.58 -19.21
CA ILE A 162 -5.97 0.65 -20.09
C ILE A 162 -6.37 -0.77 -19.69
N PRO A 163 -7.19 -1.45 -20.50
CA PRO A 163 -7.46 -2.87 -20.29
C PRO A 163 -6.19 -3.69 -20.59
N PRO A 164 -6.16 -5.02 -20.35
CA PRO A 164 -5.01 -5.83 -20.72
C PRO A 164 -4.67 -5.71 -22.21
N LEU A 165 -3.59 -5.00 -22.54
CA LEU A 165 -3.12 -4.75 -23.91
C LEU A 165 -1.64 -5.09 -24.04
N LYS A 166 -1.18 -5.36 -25.27
CA LYS A 166 0.24 -5.48 -25.58
C LYS A 166 0.85 -4.09 -25.73
N LEU A 167 1.74 -3.72 -24.82
CA LEU A 167 2.57 -2.52 -24.94
C LEU A 167 3.73 -2.75 -25.91
N ILE A 168 4.32 -3.94 -25.83
CA ILE A 168 5.31 -4.47 -26.77
C ILE A 168 4.73 -5.76 -27.36
N GLU A 169 4.74 -5.90 -28.66
CA GLU A 169 4.28 -7.09 -29.37
C GLU A 169 5.45 -7.75 -30.10
N ALA A 170 5.81 -8.97 -29.70
CA ALA A 170 6.95 -9.71 -30.26
C ALA A 170 8.23 -8.87 -30.39
N GLY A 171 8.54 -8.07 -29.37
CA GLY A 171 9.68 -7.17 -29.34
C GLY A 171 9.48 -5.81 -30.01
N GLN A 172 8.35 -5.57 -30.66
CA GLN A 172 8.04 -4.31 -31.35
C GLN A 172 7.12 -3.43 -30.50
N ARG A 173 7.45 -2.16 -30.40
CA ARG A 173 6.67 -1.16 -29.66
C ARG A 173 5.31 -0.91 -30.33
N ASN A 174 4.22 -0.90 -29.57
CA ASN A 174 2.90 -0.54 -30.05
C ASN A 174 2.73 0.99 -30.13
N GLU A 175 3.16 1.58 -31.25
CA GLU A 175 3.18 3.03 -31.44
C GLU A 175 1.81 3.68 -31.31
N THR A 176 0.75 2.98 -31.70
CA THR A 176 -0.63 3.49 -31.57
C THR A 176 -0.99 3.67 -30.10
N LEU A 177 -0.70 2.68 -29.24
CA LEU A 177 -0.97 2.77 -27.80
C LEU A 177 -0.15 3.87 -27.13
N PHE A 178 1.14 3.98 -27.46
CA PHE A 178 1.98 5.05 -26.94
C PHE A 178 1.47 6.43 -27.36
N SER A 179 1.05 6.61 -28.60
CA SER A 179 0.49 7.88 -29.10
C SER A 179 -0.80 8.26 -28.39
N ILE A 180 -1.68 7.28 -28.11
CA ILE A 180 -2.92 7.53 -27.35
C ILE A 180 -2.58 7.96 -25.93
N ILE A 181 -1.69 7.24 -25.24
CA ILE A 181 -1.28 7.58 -23.86
C ILE A 181 -0.66 8.98 -23.82
N GLU A 182 0.24 9.31 -24.74
CA GLU A 182 0.91 10.62 -24.81
C GLU A 182 -0.08 11.80 -24.81
N LYS A 183 -1.17 11.67 -25.56
CA LYS A 183 -2.19 12.73 -25.68
C LYS A 183 -3.13 12.83 -24.48
N ASN A 184 -3.14 11.85 -23.58
CA ASN A 184 -4.05 11.80 -22.44
C ASN A 184 -3.40 12.19 -21.12
N VAL A 185 -2.07 12.41 -21.06
CA VAL A 185 -1.33 12.72 -19.84
C VAL A 185 -0.66 14.08 -19.90
N ARG A 186 -0.44 14.71 -18.74
CA ARG A 186 0.16 16.06 -18.65
C ARG A 186 1.68 16.05 -18.76
N LEU A 187 2.32 14.97 -18.27
CA LEU A 187 3.77 14.82 -18.19
C LEU A 187 4.27 13.59 -18.98
N PRO A 188 4.11 13.55 -20.31
CA PRO A 188 4.42 12.36 -21.11
C PRO A 188 5.90 11.96 -21.05
N VAL A 189 6.83 12.93 -20.92
CA VAL A 189 8.27 12.65 -20.82
C VAL A 189 8.58 11.86 -19.54
N ASN A 190 8.03 12.28 -18.40
CA ASN A 190 8.20 11.61 -17.11
C ASN A 190 7.54 10.24 -17.15
N LEU A 191 6.29 10.15 -17.60
CA LEU A 191 5.56 8.89 -17.69
C LEU A 191 6.28 7.85 -18.54
N PHE A 192 6.73 8.20 -19.73
CA PHE A 192 7.47 7.27 -20.59
C PHE A 192 8.88 7.01 -20.09
N GLY A 193 9.49 7.92 -19.31
CA GLY A 193 10.69 7.66 -18.55
C GLY A 193 10.46 6.51 -17.56
N ASP A 194 9.39 6.59 -16.80
CA ASP A 194 9.00 5.56 -15.83
C ASP A 194 8.59 4.24 -16.51
N PHE A 195 7.91 4.29 -17.67
CA PHE A 195 7.63 3.08 -18.45
C PHE A 195 8.92 2.38 -18.89
N ARG A 196 9.94 3.14 -19.34
CA ARG A 196 11.27 2.55 -19.65
C ARG A 196 11.91 1.92 -18.42
N ALA A 197 11.75 2.53 -17.25
CA ALA A 197 12.26 1.95 -16.00
C ALA A 197 11.59 0.61 -15.68
N HIS A 198 10.27 0.50 -15.85
CA HIS A 198 9.55 -0.77 -15.70
C HIS A 198 10.03 -1.83 -16.71
N LEU A 199 10.17 -1.44 -17.99
CA LEU A 199 10.70 -2.35 -19.03
C LEU A 199 12.12 -2.83 -18.70
N THR A 200 12.97 -1.96 -18.16
CA THR A 200 14.33 -2.32 -17.71
C THR A 200 14.28 -3.33 -16.55
N ALA A 201 13.38 -3.14 -15.60
CA ALA A 201 13.17 -4.11 -14.52
C ALA A 201 12.73 -5.47 -15.06
N LEU A 202 11.79 -5.50 -16.02
CA LEU A 202 11.37 -6.77 -16.65
C LEU A 202 12.50 -7.44 -17.43
N GLN A 203 13.35 -6.69 -18.13
CA GLN A 203 14.54 -7.21 -18.81
C GLN A 203 15.54 -7.81 -17.82
N THR A 204 15.77 -7.15 -16.68
CA THR A 204 16.59 -7.70 -15.59
C THR A 204 16.02 -9.03 -15.08
N GLY A 205 14.73 -9.09 -14.85
CA GLY A 205 14.04 -10.30 -14.43
C GLY A 205 14.14 -11.44 -15.47
N GLU A 206 13.88 -11.13 -16.74
CA GLU A 206 14.01 -12.10 -17.85
C GLU A 206 15.42 -12.69 -17.94
N LYS A 207 16.46 -11.83 -17.93
CA LYS A 207 17.86 -12.27 -17.96
C LYS A 207 18.18 -13.21 -16.80
N GLY A 208 17.79 -12.82 -15.56
CA GLY A 208 18.06 -13.65 -14.39
C GLY A 208 17.31 -14.99 -14.41
N ILE A 209 16.08 -15.02 -14.94
CA ILE A 209 15.35 -16.31 -15.13
C ILE A 209 16.09 -17.20 -16.12
N TYR A 210 16.57 -16.68 -17.25
CA TYR A 210 17.35 -17.50 -18.19
C TYR A 210 18.69 -17.99 -17.58
N GLU A 211 19.38 -17.19 -16.78
CA GLU A 211 20.58 -17.63 -16.04
C GLU A 211 20.25 -18.76 -15.05
N LEU A 212 19.12 -18.68 -14.34
CA LEU A 212 18.66 -19.77 -13.47
C LEU A 212 18.31 -21.03 -14.27
N ILE A 213 17.70 -20.90 -15.45
CA ILE A 213 17.39 -22.03 -16.35
C ILE A 213 18.69 -22.70 -16.85
N GLN A 214 19.71 -21.92 -17.19
CA GLN A 214 21.02 -22.47 -17.57
C GLN A 214 21.67 -23.26 -16.43
N LYS A 215 21.53 -22.78 -15.19
CA LYS A 215 22.13 -23.42 -14.00
C LYS A 215 21.40 -24.67 -13.53
N TYR A 216 20.05 -24.66 -13.56
CA TYR A 216 19.23 -25.71 -12.93
C TYR A 216 18.35 -26.49 -13.92
N ASN A 217 18.25 -26.09 -15.18
CA ASN A 217 17.25 -26.43 -16.21
C ASN A 217 15.80 -26.07 -15.84
N SER A 218 14.93 -25.96 -16.85
CA SER A 218 13.55 -25.48 -16.66
C SER A 218 12.68 -26.45 -15.85
N THR A 219 12.82 -27.76 -16.06
CA THR A 219 12.03 -28.77 -15.35
C THR A 219 12.35 -28.80 -13.86
N GLU A 220 13.62 -28.66 -13.51
CA GLU A 220 14.01 -28.58 -12.10
C GLU A 220 13.48 -27.28 -11.45
N LEU A 221 13.58 -26.14 -12.13
CA LEU A 221 13.03 -24.87 -11.61
C LEU A 221 11.51 -24.92 -11.44
N GLU A 222 10.75 -25.48 -12.40
CA GLU A 222 9.28 -25.68 -12.25
C GLU A 222 8.96 -26.49 -10.97
N LYS A 223 9.73 -27.54 -10.70
CA LYS A 223 9.60 -28.35 -9.48
C LYS A 223 9.83 -27.51 -8.21
N TYR A 224 10.88 -26.67 -8.19
CA TYR A 224 11.17 -25.83 -7.03
C TYR A 224 10.22 -24.64 -6.90
N PHE A 225 9.68 -24.10 -7.99
CA PHE A 225 8.61 -23.09 -7.94
C PHE A 225 7.38 -23.67 -7.23
N LYS A 226 6.97 -24.88 -7.64
CA LYS A 226 5.87 -25.58 -6.96
C LYS A 226 6.17 -25.82 -5.48
N GLU A 227 7.37 -26.29 -5.14
CA GLU A 227 7.74 -26.55 -3.75
C GLU A 227 7.79 -25.28 -2.91
N LEU A 228 8.23 -24.13 -3.46
CA LEU A 228 8.21 -22.84 -2.77
C LEU A 228 6.78 -22.43 -2.39
N LEU A 229 5.83 -22.64 -3.29
CA LEU A 229 4.40 -22.38 -3.05
C LEU A 229 3.82 -23.35 -2.01
N ASP A 230 4.04 -24.64 -2.20
CA ASP A 230 3.52 -25.69 -1.29
C ASP A 230 4.14 -25.59 0.11
N HIS A 231 5.41 -25.20 0.20
CA HIS A 231 6.11 -24.99 1.48
C HIS A 231 5.52 -23.80 2.24
N ALA A 232 5.31 -22.65 1.56
CA ALA A 232 4.68 -21.49 2.17
C ALA A 232 3.24 -21.80 2.64
N GLU A 233 2.46 -22.57 1.86
CA GLU A 233 1.13 -23.02 2.25
C GLU A 233 1.18 -23.89 3.53
N ARG A 234 2.10 -24.87 3.60
CA ARG A 234 2.23 -25.74 4.80
C ARG A 234 2.60 -24.94 6.03
N ILE A 235 3.54 -23.99 5.92
CA ILE A 235 3.90 -23.10 7.05
C ILE A 235 2.68 -22.30 7.48
N THR A 236 1.97 -21.70 6.54
CA THR A 236 0.80 -20.87 6.81
C THR A 236 -0.29 -21.66 7.51
N ARG A 237 -0.65 -22.85 7.01
CA ARG A 237 -1.63 -23.74 7.63
C ARG A 237 -1.22 -24.11 9.05
N ASN A 238 0.04 -24.50 9.27
CA ASN A 238 0.56 -24.82 10.60
C ASN A 238 0.54 -23.59 11.54
N ALA A 239 0.82 -22.39 11.03
CA ALA A 239 0.73 -21.17 11.83
C ALA A 239 -0.73 -20.85 12.24
N ILE A 240 -1.68 -21.03 11.32
CA ILE A 240 -3.11 -20.80 11.58
C ILE A 240 -3.63 -21.75 12.65
N THR A 241 -3.22 -23.04 12.67
CA THR A 241 -3.66 -24.00 13.71
C THR A 241 -3.26 -23.60 15.13
N LYS A 242 -2.34 -22.66 15.30
CA LYS A 242 -1.92 -22.12 16.60
C LYS A 242 -2.80 -20.94 17.06
N ILE A 243 -3.72 -20.48 16.23
CA ILE A 243 -4.66 -19.41 16.54
C ILE A 243 -5.97 -20.07 16.98
N PRO A 244 -6.63 -19.61 18.06
CA PRO A 244 -7.90 -20.19 18.49
C PRO A 244 -8.98 -20.13 17.39
N ASP A 245 -9.71 -21.22 17.20
CA ASP A 245 -10.89 -21.24 16.35
C ASP A 245 -11.94 -20.26 16.86
N GLY A 246 -12.65 -19.60 15.96
CA GLY A 246 -13.70 -18.65 16.34
C GLY A 246 -14.07 -17.65 15.25
N ASN A 247 -15.04 -16.81 15.57
CA ASN A 247 -15.54 -15.73 14.73
C ASN A 247 -15.26 -14.40 15.44
N TYR A 248 -14.38 -13.61 14.87
CA TYR A 248 -13.87 -12.37 15.45
C TYR A 248 -14.34 -11.18 14.62
N LYS A 249 -15.15 -10.30 15.23
CA LYS A 249 -15.78 -9.17 14.53
C LYS A 249 -15.19 -7.86 14.98
N PHE A 250 -15.05 -6.93 14.03
CA PHE A 250 -14.68 -5.55 14.29
C PHE A 250 -15.42 -4.61 13.33
N THR A 251 -15.63 -3.38 13.75
CA THR A 251 -16.22 -2.34 12.92
C THR A 251 -15.43 -1.05 13.10
N ASP A 252 -15.03 -0.43 12.01
CA ASP A 252 -14.39 0.87 11.98
C ASP A 252 -15.15 1.78 11.00
N TYR A 253 -14.80 3.06 10.95
CA TYR A 253 -15.53 4.05 10.20
C TYR A 253 -14.59 5.02 9.52
N MET A 254 -14.92 5.40 8.28
CA MET A 254 -14.34 6.55 7.63
C MET A 254 -15.25 7.76 7.83
N ASP A 255 -14.67 8.96 7.81
CA ASP A 255 -15.35 10.19 8.20
C ASP A 255 -15.94 10.96 7.00
N CYS A 256 -15.57 10.56 5.77
CA CYS A 256 -15.97 11.21 4.52
C CYS A 256 -16.08 10.19 3.41
N ASP A 257 -17.03 10.36 2.50
CA ASP A 257 -17.16 9.50 1.31
C ASP A 257 -16.32 9.96 0.11
N GLY A 258 -15.59 11.07 0.28
CA GLY A 258 -14.83 11.76 -0.76
C GLY A 258 -15.54 12.99 -1.33
N VAL A 259 -16.85 13.11 -1.14
CA VAL A 259 -17.70 14.24 -1.58
C VAL A 259 -18.34 14.93 -0.37
N GLU A 260 -18.90 14.14 0.54
CA GLU A 260 -19.61 14.63 1.73
C GLU A 260 -18.98 14.07 3.00
N ILE A 261 -19.05 14.87 4.09
CA ILE A 261 -18.68 14.41 5.42
C ILE A 261 -19.81 13.50 5.90
N THR A 262 -19.58 12.20 5.80
CA THR A 262 -20.55 11.16 6.16
C THR A 262 -19.82 9.93 6.68
N LYS A 263 -20.51 9.21 7.57
CA LYS A 263 -19.95 8.00 8.17
C LYS A 263 -20.03 6.81 7.23
N VAL A 264 -18.89 6.35 6.74
CA VAL A 264 -18.78 5.15 5.91
C VAL A 264 -18.32 3.99 6.77
N THR A 265 -19.12 2.93 6.84
CA THR A 265 -18.89 1.79 7.74
C THR A 265 -18.05 0.71 7.08
N ILE A 266 -17.02 0.23 7.77
CA ILE A 266 -16.22 -0.94 7.41
C ILE A 266 -16.46 -2.02 8.46
N LYS A 267 -17.10 -3.12 8.06
CA LYS A 267 -17.32 -4.29 8.91
C LYS A 267 -16.40 -5.41 8.48
N VAL A 268 -15.85 -6.10 9.47
CA VAL A 268 -14.98 -7.25 9.25
C VAL A 268 -15.38 -8.37 10.20
N GLU A 269 -15.50 -9.58 9.69
CA GLU A 269 -15.54 -10.83 10.44
C GLU A 269 -14.39 -11.72 10.00
N VAL A 270 -13.48 -12.05 10.91
CA VAL A 270 -12.42 -13.04 10.68
C VAL A 270 -12.86 -14.36 11.30
N ARG A 271 -13.08 -15.37 10.47
CA ARG A 271 -13.42 -16.74 10.90
C ARG A 271 -12.20 -17.63 10.79
N ILE A 272 -11.79 -18.23 11.90
CA ILE A 272 -10.65 -19.16 11.97
C ILE A 272 -11.23 -20.54 12.25
N LYS A 273 -10.90 -21.50 11.40
CA LYS A 273 -11.34 -22.89 11.54
C LYS A 273 -10.22 -23.85 11.11
N GLY A 274 -9.66 -24.55 12.09
CA GLY A 274 -8.57 -25.49 11.86
C GLY A 274 -7.33 -24.81 11.28
N ASP A 275 -7.03 -25.07 10.02
CA ASP A 275 -5.85 -24.57 9.31
C ASP A 275 -6.16 -23.48 8.25
N SER A 276 -7.36 -22.90 8.32
CA SER A 276 -7.86 -21.94 7.34
C SER A 276 -8.47 -20.69 7.98
N VAL A 277 -8.41 -19.57 7.25
CA VAL A 277 -8.98 -18.29 7.64
C VAL A 277 -9.94 -17.79 6.57
N THR A 278 -11.07 -17.25 6.99
CA THR A 278 -11.95 -16.47 6.12
C THR A 278 -12.04 -15.05 6.65
N VAL A 279 -11.72 -14.07 5.81
CA VAL A 279 -11.97 -12.65 6.08
C VAL A 279 -13.22 -12.26 5.31
N ASP A 280 -14.25 -11.87 6.01
CA ASP A 280 -15.54 -11.50 5.46
C ASP A 280 -15.81 -10.02 5.74
N THR A 281 -16.01 -9.24 4.68
CA THR A 281 -16.28 -7.81 4.73
C THR A 281 -17.75 -7.47 4.46
N SER A 282 -18.61 -8.48 4.37
CA SER A 282 -20.05 -8.32 4.14
C SER A 282 -20.72 -7.43 5.19
N GLY A 283 -21.67 -6.62 4.75
CA GLY A 283 -22.34 -5.63 5.59
C GLY A 283 -21.52 -4.35 5.82
N SER A 284 -20.40 -4.15 5.13
CA SER A 284 -19.78 -2.84 4.96
C SER A 284 -20.70 -1.94 4.11
N SER A 285 -20.48 -0.61 4.16
CA SER A 285 -21.29 0.33 3.38
C SER A 285 -21.35 -0.04 1.89
N PRO A 286 -22.44 0.26 1.18
CA PRO A 286 -22.45 0.25 -0.27
C PRO A 286 -21.34 1.12 -0.85
N GLN A 287 -21.00 0.91 -2.14
CA GLN A 287 -20.10 1.82 -2.82
C GLN A 287 -20.61 3.27 -2.75
N VAL A 288 -19.69 4.22 -2.60
CA VAL A 288 -19.99 5.65 -2.37
C VAL A 288 -19.74 6.47 -3.63
N GLN A 289 -20.23 7.72 -3.62
CA GLN A 289 -20.03 8.61 -4.77
C GLN A 289 -18.58 8.99 -5.01
N GLY A 290 -17.83 9.24 -3.92
CA GLY A 290 -16.44 9.67 -4.04
C GLY A 290 -15.49 8.53 -4.36
N ALA A 291 -14.23 8.88 -4.59
CA ALA A 291 -13.21 8.00 -5.13
C ALA A 291 -12.54 7.07 -4.09
N ILE A 292 -13.17 6.84 -2.96
CA ILE A 292 -12.64 5.98 -1.89
C ILE A 292 -13.05 4.50 -2.02
N ASN A 293 -13.73 4.13 -3.10
CA ASN A 293 -14.16 2.76 -3.32
C ASN A 293 -12.97 1.82 -3.61
N SER A 294 -13.03 0.61 -3.11
CA SER A 294 -12.01 -0.43 -3.30
C SER A 294 -12.46 -1.48 -4.30
N THR A 295 -11.50 -2.12 -4.97
CA THR A 295 -11.73 -3.31 -5.78
C THR A 295 -11.57 -4.57 -4.94
N TYR A 296 -12.14 -5.69 -5.40
CA TYR A 296 -12.01 -6.97 -4.70
C TYR A 296 -10.55 -7.44 -4.59
N SER A 297 -9.73 -7.21 -5.64
CA SER A 297 -8.30 -7.53 -5.64
C SER A 297 -7.55 -6.84 -4.48
N MET A 298 -7.89 -5.56 -4.23
CA MET A 298 -7.28 -4.79 -3.15
C MET A 298 -7.76 -5.23 -1.77
N THR A 299 -9.05 -5.55 -1.63
CA THR A 299 -9.61 -6.11 -0.39
C THR A 299 -8.94 -7.44 -0.04
N LYS A 300 -8.65 -8.29 -1.02
CA LYS A 300 -7.82 -9.50 -0.84
C LYS A 300 -6.41 -9.16 -0.36
N ALA A 301 -5.73 -8.23 -1.03
CA ALA A 301 -4.35 -7.85 -0.70
C ALA A 301 -4.20 -7.41 0.75
N VAL A 302 -5.11 -6.53 1.22
CA VAL A 302 -5.12 -6.06 2.61
C VAL A 302 -5.41 -7.19 3.60
N SER A 303 -6.35 -8.07 3.27
CA SER A 303 -6.69 -9.23 4.10
C SER A 303 -5.49 -10.18 4.25
N TYR A 304 -4.80 -10.46 3.15
CA TYR A 304 -3.57 -11.27 3.15
C TYR A 304 -2.47 -10.64 4.00
N PHE A 305 -2.25 -9.33 3.85
CA PHE A 305 -1.26 -8.62 4.66
C PHE A 305 -1.57 -8.70 6.16
N ALA A 306 -2.82 -8.45 6.57
CA ALA A 306 -3.21 -8.47 7.97
C ALA A 306 -3.01 -9.86 8.59
N ILE A 307 -3.34 -10.95 7.87
CA ILE A 307 -3.07 -12.32 8.32
C ILE A 307 -1.56 -12.57 8.37
N ARG A 308 -0.79 -12.10 7.35
CA ARG A 308 0.68 -12.28 7.33
C ARG A 308 1.36 -11.61 8.52
N SER A 309 0.87 -10.46 8.95
CA SER A 309 1.48 -9.66 10.02
C SER A 309 1.40 -10.32 11.40
N ILE A 310 0.48 -11.26 11.63
CA ILE A 310 0.34 -12.01 12.89
C ILE A 310 1.05 -13.36 12.88
N ILE A 311 1.52 -13.82 11.72
CA ILE A 311 2.28 -15.07 11.57
C ILE A 311 3.75 -14.78 11.83
N GLN A 312 4.32 -15.47 12.82
CA GLN A 312 5.69 -15.24 13.30
C GLN A 312 6.73 -16.11 12.60
N GLU A 313 6.28 -17.13 11.90
CA GLU A 313 7.14 -18.08 11.19
C GLU A 313 7.84 -17.42 10.02
N ASP A 314 9.13 -17.75 9.83
CA ASP A 314 9.87 -17.38 8.62
C ASP A 314 9.38 -18.21 7.45
N MET A 315 8.92 -17.55 6.40
CA MET A 315 8.43 -18.17 5.19
C MET A 315 8.56 -17.24 3.99
N PRO A 316 8.65 -17.81 2.77
CA PRO A 316 8.60 -17.00 1.56
C PRO A 316 7.28 -16.20 1.45
N ASN A 317 7.37 -14.93 1.08
CA ASN A 317 6.18 -14.16 0.71
C ASN A 317 5.83 -14.49 -0.74
N ASN A 318 4.91 -15.42 -0.93
CA ASN A 318 4.48 -15.89 -2.26
C ASN A 318 3.01 -16.33 -2.26
N GLY A 319 2.52 -16.81 -3.41
CA GLY A 319 1.13 -17.22 -3.60
C GLY A 319 0.69 -18.39 -2.70
N GLY A 320 1.60 -19.26 -2.29
CA GLY A 320 1.29 -20.37 -1.38
C GLY A 320 0.74 -19.91 -0.04
N PHE A 321 1.19 -18.74 0.45
CA PHE A 321 0.63 -18.11 1.63
C PHE A 321 -0.86 -17.76 1.47
N PHE A 322 -1.32 -17.40 0.26
CA PHE A 322 -2.70 -16.97 0.03
C PHE A 322 -3.70 -18.14 0.05
N ARG A 323 -3.27 -19.36 -0.29
CA ARG A 323 -4.14 -20.54 -0.50
C ARG A 323 -5.05 -20.89 0.69
N PRO A 324 -4.61 -20.85 1.97
CA PRO A 324 -5.49 -21.12 3.11
C PRO A 324 -6.36 -19.95 3.54
N ILE A 325 -6.30 -18.80 2.85
CA ILE A 325 -7.00 -17.57 3.21
C ILE A 325 -8.08 -17.28 2.17
N LYS A 326 -9.34 -17.35 2.59
CA LYS A 326 -10.50 -16.96 1.78
C LYS A 326 -10.93 -15.54 2.14
N VAL A 327 -11.22 -14.73 1.13
CA VAL A 327 -11.81 -13.39 1.32
C VAL A 327 -13.23 -13.39 0.73
N ILE A 328 -14.16 -12.81 1.45
CA ILE A 328 -15.57 -12.65 1.03
C ILE A 328 -15.90 -11.16 1.10
N SER A 329 -16.57 -10.68 0.07
CA SER A 329 -17.06 -9.30 -0.02
C SER A 329 -18.36 -9.28 -0.84
N GLU A 330 -19.22 -8.31 -0.57
CA GLU A 330 -20.45 -8.09 -1.34
C GLU A 330 -20.13 -7.22 -2.55
N GLU A 331 -20.57 -7.66 -3.73
CA GLU A 331 -20.49 -6.87 -4.96
C GLU A 331 -21.35 -5.60 -4.83
N GLY A 332 -20.81 -4.46 -5.30
CA GLY A 332 -21.46 -3.16 -5.11
C GLY A 332 -21.23 -2.54 -3.72
N SER A 333 -20.44 -3.16 -2.85
CA SER A 333 -19.99 -2.55 -1.61
C SER A 333 -18.74 -1.70 -1.82
N ILE A 334 -18.39 -0.88 -0.81
CA ILE A 334 -17.13 -0.12 -0.82
C ILE A 334 -15.88 -1.01 -0.86
N MET A 335 -16.01 -2.30 -0.47
CA MET A 335 -14.94 -3.31 -0.47
C MET A 335 -14.82 -4.06 -1.81
N GLN A 336 -15.86 -4.04 -2.63
CA GLN A 336 -15.93 -4.67 -3.95
C GLN A 336 -16.83 -3.84 -4.86
N SER A 337 -16.35 -2.66 -5.20
CA SER A 337 -17.09 -1.73 -6.04
C SER A 337 -17.17 -2.21 -7.49
N VAL A 338 -18.20 -1.75 -8.17
CA VAL A 338 -18.47 -2.02 -9.59
C VAL A 338 -18.54 -0.71 -10.37
N LEU A 339 -18.41 -0.79 -11.70
CA LEU A 339 -18.55 0.37 -12.58
C LEU A 339 -19.88 1.11 -12.30
N PRO A 340 -19.85 2.45 -12.36
CA PRO A 340 -18.74 3.35 -12.75
C PRO A 340 -17.95 3.90 -11.54
N ALA A 341 -17.93 3.24 -10.39
CA ALA A 341 -17.38 3.75 -9.15
C ALA A 341 -15.95 4.28 -9.32
N ALA A 342 -15.68 5.46 -8.77
CA ALA A 342 -14.35 6.05 -8.70
C ALA A 342 -13.53 5.39 -7.59
N SER A 343 -12.23 5.20 -7.79
CA SER A 343 -11.32 4.46 -6.90
C SER A 343 -9.95 5.12 -6.68
N GLY A 344 -9.73 6.34 -7.20
CA GLY A 344 -8.45 7.02 -7.13
C GLY A 344 -7.92 7.22 -5.71
N ALA A 345 -8.82 7.44 -4.74
CA ALA A 345 -8.50 7.65 -3.33
C ALA A 345 -8.67 6.39 -2.46
N ARG A 346 -8.82 5.20 -3.04
CA ARG A 346 -9.07 3.94 -2.33
C ARG A 346 -8.11 3.64 -1.17
N GLY A 347 -6.89 4.20 -1.23
CA GLY A 347 -5.86 3.98 -0.22
C GLY A 347 -6.34 4.23 1.22
N VAL A 348 -7.16 5.26 1.45
CA VAL A 348 -7.71 5.55 2.79
C VAL A 348 -8.63 4.42 3.29
N THR A 349 -9.46 3.86 2.41
CA THR A 349 -10.33 2.72 2.72
C THR A 349 -9.53 1.46 3.03
N LEU A 350 -8.46 1.23 2.27
CA LEU A 350 -7.61 0.04 2.42
C LEU A 350 -6.84 0.03 3.72
N LEU A 351 -6.27 1.16 4.14
CA LEU A 351 -5.58 1.23 5.43
C LEU A 351 -6.55 1.08 6.58
N ARG A 352 -7.77 1.63 6.44
CA ARG A 352 -8.84 1.43 7.40
C ARG A 352 -9.27 -0.03 7.50
N LEU A 353 -9.41 -0.72 6.36
CA LEU A 353 -9.68 -2.15 6.32
C LEU A 353 -8.58 -2.95 7.03
N GLY A 354 -7.31 -2.61 6.80
CA GLY A 354 -6.17 -3.26 7.46
C GLY A 354 -6.25 -3.16 8.98
N ASP A 355 -6.47 -1.96 9.50
CA ASP A 355 -6.69 -1.74 10.93
C ASP A 355 -7.94 -2.50 11.43
N ALA A 356 -9.04 -2.55 10.66
CA ALA A 356 -10.24 -3.28 11.07
C ALA A 356 -10.02 -4.80 11.13
N VAL A 357 -9.29 -5.39 10.18
CA VAL A 357 -8.92 -6.82 10.23
C VAL A 357 -8.02 -7.11 11.43
N LEU A 358 -7.02 -6.26 11.70
CA LEU A 358 -6.17 -6.37 12.89
C LEU A 358 -6.98 -6.19 14.18
N GLY A 359 -7.94 -5.26 14.19
CA GLY A 359 -8.88 -5.08 15.31
C GLY A 359 -9.73 -6.33 15.59
N ALA A 360 -10.15 -7.07 14.56
CA ALA A 360 -10.80 -8.36 14.72
C ALA A 360 -9.84 -9.41 15.28
N LEU A 361 -8.64 -9.52 14.72
CA LEU A 361 -7.58 -10.46 15.13
C LEU A 361 -7.07 -10.20 16.55
N SER A 362 -7.14 -8.96 17.06
CA SER A 362 -6.74 -8.64 18.43
C SER A 362 -7.54 -9.40 19.49
N LYS A 363 -8.75 -9.88 19.13
CA LYS A 363 -9.59 -10.72 20.01
C LYS A 363 -9.15 -12.18 20.03
N ALA A 364 -8.46 -12.64 18.99
CA ALA A 364 -7.90 -14.00 18.89
C ALA A 364 -6.48 -14.08 19.45
N VAL A 365 -5.64 -13.11 19.10
CA VAL A 365 -4.20 -13.08 19.40
C VAL A 365 -3.76 -11.68 19.85
N PRO A 366 -4.25 -11.20 21.02
CA PRO A 366 -4.01 -9.84 21.49
C PRO A 366 -2.51 -9.51 21.68
N ASP A 367 -1.69 -10.52 21.91
CA ASP A 367 -0.24 -10.43 22.08
C ASP A 367 0.55 -10.32 20.76
N ARG A 368 -0.13 -10.34 19.61
CA ARG A 368 0.50 -10.25 18.27
C ARG A 368 0.02 -9.05 17.44
N VAL A 369 -0.94 -8.29 17.95
CA VAL A 369 -1.58 -7.20 17.23
C VAL A 369 -1.28 -5.86 17.87
N SER A 370 -0.87 -4.87 17.07
CA SER A 370 -0.74 -3.48 17.49
C SER A 370 -2.10 -2.80 17.58
N ALA A 371 -2.20 -1.73 18.34
CA ALA A 371 -3.30 -0.78 18.24
C ALA A 371 -3.35 -0.15 16.83
N ALA A 372 -4.41 0.61 16.53
CA ALA A 372 -4.58 1.22 15.22
C ALA A 372 -3.39 2.13 14.88
N ASN A 373 -2.94 2.00 13.64
CA ASN A 373 -1.99 2.92 13.06
C ASN A 373 -2.68 4.25 12.75
N GLU A 374 -2.00 5.19 12.10
CA GLU A 374 -2.61 6.46 11.65
C GLU A 374 -3.91 6.24 10.84
N GLY A 375 -4.01 5.14 10.10
CA GLY A 375 -5.23 4.67 9.46
C GLY A 375 -5.73 5.49 8.28
N GLY A 376 -4.87 6.31 7.67
CA GLY A 376 -5.22 7.04 6.47
C GLY A 376 -3.99 7.73 5.88
N PRO A 377 -3.48 7.27 4.72
CA PRO A 377 -2.36 7.95 4.10
C PRO A 377 -2.84 9.33 3.66
N THR A 378 -2.38 10.35 4.35
CA THR A 378 -2.60 11.71 3.87
C THR A 378 -1.82 11.88 2.58
N LEU A 379 -2.55 12.00 1.46
CA LEU A 379 -1.96 12.36 0.19
C LEU A 379 -2.33 13.80 -0.13
N TYR A 380 -1.38 14.53 -0.64
CA TYR A 380 -1.62 15.82 -1.26
C TYR A 380 -0.92 15.90 -2.60
N SER A 381 -1.54 16.60 -3.54
CA SER A 381 -0.91 16.93 -4.82
C SER A 381 -1.07 18.41 -5.15
N PHE A 382 0.02 19.01 -5.63
CA PHE A 382 0.06 20.36 -6.17
C PHE A 382 0.28 20.24 -7.67
N GLY A 383 -0.61 20.81 -8.46
CA GLY A 383 -0.52 20.79 -9.91
C GLY A 383 -0.72 22.18 -10.50
N GLY A 384 0.17 22.58 -11.38
CA GLY A 384 0.12 23.91 -11.97
C GLY A 384 1.19 24.12 -13.04
N TYR A 385 1.55 25.39 -13.24
CA TYR A 385 2.58 25.77 -14.19
C TYR A 385 3.66 26.58 -13.47
N ASP A 386 4.92 26.31 -13.79
CA ASP A 386 6.06 27.07 -13.31
C ASP A 386 6.14 28.48 -13.97
N HIS A 387 7.16 29.25 -13.63
CA HIS A 387 7.37 30.59 -14.20
C HIS A 387 7.69 30.61 -15.71
N LEU A 388 8.05 29.46 -16.28
CA LEU A 388 8.29 29.26 -17.72
C LEU A 388 7.09 28.64 -18.44
N GLN A 389 5.95 28.50 -17.76
CA GLN A 389 4.73 27.84 -18.26
C GLN A 389 4.90 26.33 -18.50
N ASN A 390 5.90 25.68 -17.90
CA ASN A 390 5.99 24.24 -17.89
C ASN A 390 5.03 23.67 -16.85
N PRO A 391 4.29 22.60 -17.15
CA PRO A 391 3.46 21.93 -16.16
C PRO A 391 4.33 21.26 -15.10
N PHE A 392 3.92 21.38 -13.84
CA PHE A 392 4.50 20.60 -12.74
C PHE A 392 3.41 19.85 -11.99
N ILE A 393 3.77 18.69 -11.45
CA ILE A 393 2.91 17.90 -10.55
C ILE A 393 3.79 17.40 -9.43
N PHE A 394 3.49 17.83 -8.20
CA PHE A 394 4.06 17.28 -6.98
C PHE A 394 3.01 16.44 -6.27
N VAL A 395 3.28 15.15 -6.09
CA VAL A 395 2.43 14.22 -5.34
C VAL A 395 3.26 13.62 -4.23
N GLU A 396 2.73 13.62 -3.02
CA GLU A 396 3.34 12.92 -1.90
C GLU A 396 2.28 12.20 -1.09
N ILE A 397 2.59 10.95 -0.71
CA ILE A 397 1.88 10.23 0.33
C ILE A 397 2.64 10.47 1.63
N PHE A 398 2.07 11.31 2.49
CA PHE A 398 2.67 11.70 3.75
C PHE A 398 2.34 10.66 4.82
N GLY A 399 3.28 9.77 5.06
CA GLY A 399 3.14 8.65 5.99
C GLY A 399 3.62 8.99 7.41
N GLY A 400 3.01 8.38 8.40
CA GLY A 400 3.06 8.83 9.72
C GLY A 400 3.40 7.97 10.91
N SER A 401 2.56 7.10 11.40
CA SER A 401 2.83 6.47 12.70
C SER A 401 2.16 5.11 12.89
N TRP A 402 2.81 4.25 13.67
CA TRP A 402 2.29 2.94 14.03
C TRP A 402 1.67 2.93 15.41
N GLY A 403 0.65 2.09 15.60
CA GLY A 403 0.05 1.81 16.90
C GLY A 403 1.02 1.24 17.92
N GLY A 404 0.74 1.46 19.20
CA GLY A 404 1.40 0.79 20.31
C GLY A 404 1.32 -0.74 20.13
N ARG A 405 2.38 -1.45 20.45
CA ARG A 405 2.52 -2.89 20.28
C ARG A 405 2.48 -3.62 21.63
N PRO A 406 2.27 -4.93 21.69
CA PRO A 406 2.20 -5.67 22.95
C PRO A 406 3.45 -5.58 23.85
N ASN A 407 4.60 -5.22 23.27
CA ASN A 407 5.89 -5.22 23.97
C ASN A 407 6.75 -3.98 23.71
N LYS A 408 6.24 -3.01 22.94
CA LYS A 408 6.98 -1.81 22.52
C LYS A 408 6.03 -0.65 22.24
N ASP A 409 6.53 0.57 22.34
CA ASP A 409 5.85 1.74 21.82
C ASP A 409 5.57 1.63 20.30
N GLY A 410 4.61 2.37 19.83
CA GLY A 410 4.41 2.62 18.42
C GLY A 410 5.66 3.22 17.79
N VAL A 411 5.70 3.30 16.47
CA VAL A 411 6.84 3.88 15.75
C VAL A 411 6.45 5.25 15.25
N ASP A 412 7.29 6.25 15.54
CA ASP A 412 7.12 7.61 15.08
C ASP A 412 7.71 7.78 13.67
N GLY A 413 7.04 8.49 12.78
CA GLY A 413 7.58 8.89 11.48
C GLY A 413 7.79 7.77 10.46
N ILE A 414 7.08 6.67 10.57
CA ILE A 414 7.11 5.56 9.60
C ILE A 414 5.72 5.37 9.00
N SER A 415 5.66 5.23 7.69
CA SER A 415 4.44 4.95 6.95
C SER A 415 3.71 3.70 7.48
N HIS A 416 2.39 3.66 7.29
CA HIS A 416 1.55 2.52 7.67
C HIS A 416 2.15 1.19 7.18
N PRO A 417 2.07 0.09 7.95
CA PRO A 417 2.66 -1.20 7.57
C PRO A 417 2.25 -1.75 6.20
N LEU A 418 1.05 -1.40 5.72
CA LEU A 418 0.59 -1.73 4.35
C LEU A 418 1.31 -0.96 3.25
N CYS A 419 1.98 0.13 3.60
CA CYS A 419 2.70 1.02 2.71
C CYS A 419 4.20 0.98 3.05
N ASN A 420 5.06 0.87 2.06
CA ASN A 420 6.52 0.91 2.24
C ASN A 420 7.11 2.20 1.65
N GLN A 421 6.33 3.27 1.70
CA GLN A 421 6.66 4.56 1.13
C GLN A 421 7.52 5.38 2.10
N ARG A 422 8.29 6.31 1.53
CA ARG A 422 9.11 7.28 2.23
C ARG A 422 8.60 8.68 1.96
N ASN A 423 8.76 9.58 2.94
CA ASN A 423 8.52 11.00 2.72
C ASN A 423 9.63 11.56 1.84
N ILE A 424 9.27 12.43 0.88
CA ILE A 424 10.22 13.01 -0.08
C ILE A 424 11.13 14.00 0.66
N PRO A 425 12.45 13.99 0.39
CA PRO A 425 13.39 14.95 0.99
C PRO A 425 13.01 16.41 0.68
N ILE A 426 13.16 17.28 1.67
CA ILE A 426 12.78 18.71 1.56
C ILE A 426 13.55 19.39 0.44
N GLU A 427 14.85 19.12 0.35
CA GLU A 427 15.76 19.70 -0.65
C GLU A 427 15.28 19.38 -2.07
N PHE A 428 14.80 18.15 -2.29
CA PHE A 428 14.26 17.75 -3.59
C PHE A 428 12.97 18.50 -3.92
N ILE A 429 12.06 18.64 -2.93
CA ILE A 429 10.79 19.36 -3.12
C ILE A 429 11.06 20.82 -3.52
N GLU A 430 11.94 21.50 -2.79
CA GLU A 430 12.23 22.92 -3.03
C GLU A 430 13.04 23.17 -4.33
N MET A 431 13.82 22.18 -4.77
CA MET A 431 14.59 22.25 -6.02
C MET A 431 13.70 22.06 -7.27
N GLU A 432 12.75 21.13 -7.20
CA GLU A 432 11.98 20.69 -8.38
C GLU A 432 10.64 21.41 -8.53
N TYR A 433 10.09 21.97 -7.43
CA TYR A 433 8.72 22.50 -7.42
C TYR A 433 8.67 23.93 -6.86
N PRO A 434 7.70 24.75 -7.28
CA PRO A 434 7.50 26.09 -6.72
C PRO A 434 6.85 26.03 -5.32
N ILE A 435 7.47 25.27 -4.42
CA ILE A 435 7.00 24.99 -3.08
C ILE A 435 8.15 25.20 -2.11
N ARG A 436 7.91 25.87 -0.99
CA ARG A 436 8.84 26.02 0.13
C ARG A 436 8.31 25.25 1.33
N VAL A 437 9.15 24.46 1.99
CA VAL A 437 8.80 23.74 3.22
C VAL A 437 9.11 24.62 4.42
N LEU A 438 8.08 25.07 5.16
CA LEU A 438 8.23 25.93 6.33
C LEU A 438 8.42 25.15 7.61
N GLY A 439 7.95 23.90 7.67
CA GLY A 439 8.07 23.05 8.84
C GLY A 439 7.82 21.58 8.57
N TYR A 440 8.51 20.73 9.33
CA TYR A 440 8.34 19.28 9.33
C TYR A 440 8.77 18.72 10.69
N GLY A 441 7.92 17.94 11.34
CA GLY A 441 8.25 17.39 12.64
C GLY A 441 7.11 16.60 13.29
N TYR A 442 7.36 16.18 14.52
CA TYR A 442 6.38 15.51 15.37
C TYR A 442 5.45 16.50 16.06
N VAL A 443 4.21 16.06 16.32
CA VAL A 443 3.26 16.77 17.16
C VAL A 443 3.30 16.13 18.55
N PRO A 444 3.79 16.83 19.60
CA PRO A 444 3.78 16.27 20.95
C PRO A 444 2.38 15.90 21.42
N ASP A 445 2.28 14.93 22.34
CA ASP A 445 1.02 14.48 22.96
C ASP A 445 -0.01 13.83 22.03
N SER A 446 0.35 13.58 20.78
CA SER A 446 -0.58 13.11 19.74
C SER A 446 -0.76 11.59 19.71
N GLY A 447 0.22 10.81 20.16
CA GLY A 447 0.10 9.37 20.29
C GLY A 447 -0.83 8.97 21.44
N GLY A 448 -1.68 7.97 21.24
CA GLY A 448 -2.56 7.44 22.28
C GLY A 448 -1.78 6.95 23.50
N ALA A 449 -2.22 7.31 24.70
CA ALA A 449 -1.61 6.86 25.94
C ALA A 449 -1.79 5.34 26.11
N GLY A 450 -0.78 4.69 26.70
CA GLY A 450 -0.79 3.25 26.94
C GLY A 450 0.42 2.83 27.78
N GLN A 451 0.45 1.58 28.20
CA GLN A 451 1.68 0.96 28.68
C GLN A 451 2.78 1.12 27.62
N TYR A 452 2.36 0.98 26.37
CA TYR A 452 3.13 1.30 25.17
C TYR A 452 2.34 2.36 24.39
N ARG A 453 2.90 3.59 24.28
CA ARG A 453 2.22 4.68 23.59
C ARG A 453 2.10 4.41 22.09
N GLY A 454 1.09 4.99 21.46
CA GLY A 454 1.04 5.11 20.02
C GLY A 454 2.13 6.03 19.47
N GLY A 455 2.47 5.85 18.19
CA GLY A 455 3.35 6.75 17.47
C GLY A 455 2.75 8.14 17.36
N LEU A 456 3.62 9.15 17.35
CA LEU A 456 3.22 10.56 17.28
C LEU A 456 2.78 10.95 15.87
N ALA A 457 1.83 11.85 15.78
CA ALA A 457 1.47 12.53 14.56
C ALA A 457 2.66 13.28 13.97
N LEU A 458 2.73 13.33 12.65
CA LEU A 458 3.63 14.23 11.93
C LEU A 458 2.86 15.46 11.44
N PHE A 459 3.58 16.57 11.29
CA PHE A 459 3.07 17.69 10.52
C PHE A 459 4.05 18.06 9.41
N ARG A 460 3.51 18.61 8.32
CA ARG A 460 4.25 19.25 7.25
C ARG A 460 3.55 20.54 6.83
N GLU A 461 4.34 21.60 6.66
CA GLU A 461 3.84 22.93 6.34
C GLU A 461 4.53 23.46 5.08
N PHE A 462 3.73 23.82 4.08
CA PHE A 462 4.18 24.27 2.78
C PHE A 462 3.70 25.67 2.48
N GLN A 463 4.57 26.48 1.89
CA GLN A 463 4.22 27.71 1.21
C GLN A 463 4.28 27.47 -0.30
N TYR A 464 3.20 27.81 -1.00
CA TYR A 464 3.21 27.86 -2.45
C TYR A 464 3.84 29.18 -2.93
N ILE A 465 4.97 29.10 -3.68
CA ILE A 465 5.74 30.26 -4.14
C ILE A 465 5.62 30.50 -5.65
N GLY A 466 4.71 29.79 -6.34
CA GLY A 466 4.42 30.01 -7.75
C GLY A 466 3.81 31.40 -8.00
N LYS A 467 3.89 31.88 -9.24
CA LYS A 467 3.34 33.18 -9.65
C LYS A 467 1.86 33.12 -10.04
N THR A 468 1.39 31.97 -10.46
CA THR A 468 0.00 31.70 -10.84
C THR A 468 -0.60 30.71 -9.85
N PRO A 469 -1.93 30.72 -9.62
CA PRO A 469 -2.54 29.74 -8.75
C PRO A 469 -2.31 28.31 -9.22
N CYS A 470 -2.15 27.37 -8.28
CA CYS A 470 -2.10 25.94 -8.58
C CYS A 470 -3.35 25.22 -8.02
N GLN A 471 -3.62 24.02 -8.53
CA GLN A 471 -4.60 23.14 -7.96
C GLN A 471 -3.97 22.38 -6.80
N LEU A 472 -4.56 22.48 -5.60
CA LEU A 472 -4.21 21.63 -4.46
C LEU A 472 -5.32 20.62 -4.24
N GLN A 473 -4.91 19.38 -4.13
CA GLN A 473 -5.76 18.26 -3.77
C GLN A 473 -5.29 17.70 -2.44
N ILE A 474 -6.24 17.44 -1.54
CA ILE A 474 -6.01 16.83 -0.22
C ILE A 474 -6.85 15.57 -0.13
N ARG A 475 -6.24 14.51 0.36
CA ARG A 475 -6.88 13.26 0.71
C ARG A 475 -6.36 12.82 2.09
N SER A 476 -7.15 13.05 3.12
CA SER A 476 -6.88 12.58 4.48
C SER A 476 -8.14 11.98 5.10
N ASP A 477 -7.99 11.36 6.27
CA ASP A 477 -9.10 10.79 7.04
C ASP A 477 -8.79 10.91 8.54
N ARG A 478 -9.57 10.33 9.44
CA ARG A 478 -9.39 10.43 10.89
C ARG A 478 -9.53 11.86 11.44
N SER A 479 -10.40 12.66 10.82
CA SER A 479 -10.71 14.02 11.29
C SER A 479 -11.79 14.05 12.41
N VAL A 480 -12.55 12.95 12.56
CA VAL A 480 -13.62 12.76 13.54
C VAL A 480 -13.44 11.47 14.33
N THR A 481 -13.11 10.36 13.64
CA THR A 481 -12.92 9.05 14.25
C THR A 481 -11.43 8.78 14.50
N PRO A 482 -10.94 8.86 15.75
CA PRO A 482 -9.51 8.69 16.03
C PRO A 482 -9.04 7.23 15.86
N PRO A 483 -7.74 6.98 15.62
CA PRO A 483 -7.16 5.65 15.68
C PRO A 483 -7.38 5.01 17.05
N TYR A 484 -7.96 3.82 17.08
CA TYR A 484 -8.32 3.15 18.32
C TYR A 484 -7.10 2.60 19.09
N GLY A 485 -7.18 2.64 20.44
CA GLY A 485 -6.25 1.92 21.30
C GLY A 485 -6.70 0.48 21.55
N LEU A 486 -5.79 -0.37 22.04
CA LEU A 486 -6.06 -1.76 22.42
C LEU A 486 -5.68 -2.06 23.87
N ASN A 487 -6.30 -3.07 24.47
CA ASN A 487 -6.01 -3.55 25.81
C ASN A 487 -5.98 -2.44 26.88
N LYS A 488 -6.96 -1.52 26.86
CA LYS A 488 -7.07 -0.33 27.71
C LYS A 488 -6.12 0.83 27.30
N GLY A 489 -5.40 0.72 26.21
CA GLY A 489 -4.73 1.86 25.61
C GLY A 489 -5.73 2.86 25.03
N GLU A 490 -5.38 4.12 25.03
CA GLU A 490 -6.22 5.20 24.54
C GLU A 490 -6.07 5.42 23.02
N SER A 491 -7.05 6.10 22.44
CA SER A 491 -7.00 6.51 21.02
C SER A 491 -5.91 7.57 20.78
N GLY A 492 -5.39 7.60 19.56
CA GLY A 492 -4.51 8.65 19.09
C GLY A 492 -5.24 9.95 18.77
N SER A 493 -4.51 10.97 18.31
CA SER A 493 -5.07 12.26 17.92
C SER A 493 -5.73 12.21 16.55
N LEU A 494 -6.58 13.22 16.28
CA LEU A 494 -7.22 13.45 14.99
C LEU A 494 -6.29 14.15 13.99
N SER A 495 -6.55 13.97 12.70
CA SER A 495 -5.90 14.72 11.61
C SER A 495 -6.47 16.15 11.49
N LYS A 496 -5.68 17.07 10.91
CA LYS A 496 -6.12 18.42 10.57
C LYS A 496 -5.42 18.92 9.31
N ASN A 497 -6.17 19.61 8.44
CA ASN A 497 -5.63 20.35 7.30
C ASN A 497 -5.95 21.82 7.51
N ILE A 498 -4.94 22.69 7.48
CA ILE A 498 -5.08 24.11 7.85
C ILE A 498 -4.54 24.97 6.71
N LEU A 499 -5.35 25.88 6.21
CA LEU A 499 -4.93 26.93 5.27
C LEU A 499 -4.56 28.18 6.05
N ASN A 500 -3.41 28.78 5.73
CA ASN A 500 -2.84 29.99 6.35
C ASN A 500 -2.78 29.94 7.88
N PRO A 501 -2.11 28.92 8.46
CA PRO A 501 -2.06 28.71 9.91
C PRO A 501 -1.49 29.93 10.66
N GLY A 502 -2.11 30.26 11.81
CA GLY A 502 -1.67 31.35 12.69
C GLY A 502 -1.95 32.76 12.16
N THR A 503 -2.72 32.92 11.09
CA THR A 503 -3.09 34.22 10.53
C THR A 503 -4.57 34.55 10.77
N THR A 504 -4.96 35.80 10.51
CA THR A 504 -6.37 36.22 10.61
C THR A 504 -7.30 35.58 9.57
N ILE A 505 -6.73 34.96 8.56
CA ILE A 505 -7.44 34.23 7.48
C ILE A 505 -7.22 32.71 7.58
N GLU A 506 -6.87 32.21 8.75
CA GLU A 506 -6.77 30.77 9.00
C GLU A 506 -8.09 30.06 8.73
N LYS A 507 -8.03 28.95 8.04
CA LYS A 507 -9.20 28.12 7.74
C LYS A 507 -8.89 26.65 7.89
N ILE A 508 -9.72 25.92 8.62
CA ILE A 508 -9.69 24.45 8.65
C ILE A 508 -10.33 23.94 7.36
N LEU A 509 -9.58 23.10 6.65
CA LEU A 509 -10.02 22.47 5.40
C LEU A 509 -10.68 21.11 5.69
N PRO A 510 -11.61 20.68 4.84
CA PRO A 510 -12.14 19.31 4.89
C PRO A 510 -11.03 18.25 4.76
N PRO A 511 -11.27 17.01 5.24
CA PRO A 511 -10.30 15.93 5.09
C PRO A 511 -10.03 15.57 3.62
N MET A 512 -11.03 15.72 2.77
CA MET A 512 -10.94 15.46 1.34
C MET A 512 -11.46 16.67 0.58
N VAL A 513 -10.61 17.28 -0.24
CA VAL A 513 -10.97 18.49 -1.00
C VAL A 513 -10.02 18.75 -2.15
N THR A 514 -10.56 19.26 -3.25
CA THR A 514 -9.79 19.83 -4.37
C THR A 514 -10.14 21.31 -4.49
N PHE A 515 -9.13 22.19 -4.43
CA PHE A 515 -9.35 23.63 -4.53
C PHE A 515 -8.16 24.36 -5.16
N LYS A 516 -8.34 25.61 -5.46
CA LYS A 516 -7.34 26.50 -6.03
C LYS A 516 -6.54 27.16 -4.92
N LEU A 517 -5.23 26.92 -4.87
CA LEU A 517 -4.30 27.53 -3.94
C LEU A 517 -3.65 28.75 -4.60
N GLU A 518 -3.78 29.90 -3.96
CA GLU A 518 -3.25 31.17 -4.46
C GLU A 518 -1.75 31.33 -4.10
N PRO A 519 -0.98 32.13 -4.88
CA PRO A 519 0.40 32.45 -4.55
C PRO A 519 0.59 32.94 -3.12
N ASN A 520 1.69 32.49 -2.48
CA ASN A 520 2.08 32.79 -1.10
C ASN A 520 1.17 32.21 0.01
N GLN A 521 0.09 31.51 -0.33
CA GLN A 521 -0.69 30.81 0.69
C GLN A 521 0.13 29.66 1.30
N VAL A 522 -0.15 29.41 2.58
CA VAL A 522 0.47 28.36 3.37
C VAL A 522 -0.55 27.28 3.68
N VAL A 523 -0.18 26.03 3.56
CA VAL A 523 -0.98 24.89 4.00
C VAL A 523 -0.19 24.04 4.97
N LYS A 524 -0.86 23.61 6.05
CA LYS A 524 -0.30 22.71 7.06
C LYS A 524 -1.13 21.45 7.15
N PHE A 525 -0.47 20.32 6.98
CA PHE A 525 -1.05 19.00 7.14
C PHE A 525 -0.59 18.43 8.47
N ILE A 526 -1.53 17.96 9.29
CA ILE A 526 -1.26 17.21 10.52
C ILE A 526 -1.95 15.87 10.36
N ILE A 527 -1.18 14.79 10.29
CA ILE A 527 -1.73 13.45 10.22
C ILE A 527 -2.15 12.96 11.61
N PRO A 528 -2.96 11.89 11.74
CA PRO A 528 -3.36 11.38 13.05
C PRO A 528 -2.17 10.81 13.83
N GLY A 529 -2.22 10.89 15.15
CA GLY A 529 -1.40 10.05 16.01
C GLY A 529 -2.00 8.66 16.14
N ALA A 530 -1.18 7.64 16.29
CA ALA A 530 -1.63 6.24 16.38
C ALA A 530 -2.17 5.87 17.78
N GLY A 531 -2.95 4.78 17.88
CA GLY A 531 -3.52 4.29 19.15
C GLY A 531 -2.48 3.70 20.12
N GLY A 532 -2.70 3.84 21.42
CA GLY A 532 -1.90 3.23 22.48
C GLY A 532 -2.26 1.78 22.76
N TRP A 533 -1.36 1.03 23.36
CA TRP A 533 -1.57 -0.37 23.75
C TRP A 533 -1.31 -0.58 25.25
N GLY A 534 -2.22 -1.28 25.92
CA GLY A 534 -2.12 -1.59 27.35
C GLY A 534 -2.49 -0.42 28.25
N ASN A 535 -2.74 -0.68 29.55
CA ASN A 535 -3.12 0.35 30.51
C ASN A 535 -2.01 1.40 30.68
N PRO A 536 -2.28 2.71 30.48
CA PRO A 536 -1.32 3.78 30.70
C PRO A 536 -0.64 3.77 32.08
N GLU A 537 -1.34 3.33 33.13
CA GLU A 537 -0.81 3.23 34.49
C GLU A 537 0.39 2.25 34.60
N ASN A 538 0.52 1.32 33.65
CA ASN A 538 1.62 0.36 33.62
C ASN A 538 2.84 0.85 32.82
N ARG A 539 2.83 2.09 32.32
CA ARG A 539 3.97 2.65 31.58
C ARG A 539 5.16 2.84 32.52
N LYS A 540 6.32 2.35 32.11
CA LYS A 540 7.55 2.49 32.87
C LYS A 540 7.93 3.97 33.00
N ILE A 541 8.35 4.39 34.21
CA ILE A 541 8.75 5.78 34.48
C ILE A 541 9.90 6.22 33.57
N ASP A 542 10.89 5.36 33.33
CA ASP A 542 12.01 5.67 32.43
C ASP A 542 11.55 6.06 31.02
N ASN A 543 10.52 5.39 30.48
CA ASN A 543 9.98 5.73 29.18
C ASN A 543 9.28 7.10 29.18
N ILE A 544 8.58 7.44 30.27
CA ILE A 544 7.93 8.75 30.42
C ILE A 544 8.98 9.86 30.53
N LEU A 545 10.03 9.64 31.31
CA LEU A 545 11.14 10.59 31.44
C LEU A 545 11.89 10.78 30.12
N TYR A 546 12.08 9.69 29.36
CA TYR A 546 12.64 9.75 28.02
C TYR A 546 11.79 10.61 27.08
N ASP A 547 10.46 10.35 27.05
CA ASP A 547 9.54 11.10 26.20
C ASP A 547 9.48 12.59 26.58
N LEU A 548 9.47 12.93 27.88
CA LEU A 548 9.55 14.30 28.37
C LEU A 548 10.85 14.99 27.96
N LYS A 549 11.99 14.32 28.13
CA LYS A 549 13.31 14.85 27.79
C LYS A 549 13.44 15.17 26.29
N ASN A 550 12.84 14.34 25.45
CA ASN A 550 12.89 14.49 23.99
C ASN A 550 11.73 15.33 23.41
N GLY A 551 10.90 15.95 24.27
CA GLY A 551 9.79 16.79 23.82
C GLY A 551 8.65 16.04 23.11
N LEU A 552 8.59 14.71 23.28
CA LEU A 552 7.53 13.89 22.67
C LEU A 552 6.23 13.96 23.47
N LEU A 553 6.35 14.17 24.80
CA LEU A 553 5.23 14.42 25.71
C LEU A 553 5.46 15.72 26.51
N THR A 554 4.36 16.41 26.82
CA THR A 554 4.38 17.56 27.73
C THR A 554 4.12 17.12 29.17
N LYS A 555 4.57 17.94 30.15
CA LYS A 555 4.31 17.69 31.58
C LYS A 555 2.82 17.62 31.88
N ASP A 556 2.02 18.45 31.23
CA ASP A 556 0.56 18.49 31.45
C ASP A 556 -0.14 17.26 30.89
N TYR A 557 0.32 16.73 29.76
CA TYR A 557 -0.18 15.46 29.22
C TYR A 557 0.16 14.30 30.16
N VAL A 558 1.39 14.24 30.64
CA VAL A 558 1.84 13.19 31.57
C VAL A 558 1.01 13.19 32.84
N LYS A 559 0.77 14.36 33.47
CA LYS A 559 -0.09 14.48 34.66
C LYS A 559 -1.52 13.99 34.43
N ARG A 560 -2.06 14.19 33.24
CA ARG A 560 -3.42 13.77 32.89
C ARG A 560 -3.54 12.29 32.59
N LYS A 561 -2.53 11.70 31.96
CA LYS A 561 -2.62 10.37 31.35
C LYS A 561 -1.86 9.28 32.13
N TYR A 562 -0.79 9.64 32.83
CA TYR A 562 0.09 8.71 33.53
C TYR A 562 0.13 9.07 35.04
N LYS A 563 -0.90 8.61 35.75
CA LYS A 563 -1.20 9.04 37.16
C LYS A 563 -0.14 8.67 38.22
N ASN A 564 0.86 7.88 37.91
CA ASN A 564 1.83 7.36 38.88
C ASN A 564 3.18 8.10 38.91
N ILE A 565 3.20 9.40 38.54
CA ILE A 565 4.41 10.24 38.57
C ILE A 565 4.18 11.45 39.44
#